data_4f0f7e8b5e4a0c8ab4d20d2da9917d4c
#
_entry.id   4f0f7e8b5e4a0c8ab4d20d2da9917d4c
#
_cell.length_a   1.000
_cell.length_b   1.000
_cell.length_c   1.000
_cell.angle_alpha   90.00
_cell.angle_beta   90.00
_cell.angle_gamma   90.00
#
_symmetry.space_group_name_H-M   'P 1'
#
loop_
_entity.id
_entity.type
_entity.pdbx_description
1 polymer ?
#
loop_
_entity_poly.entity_id
_entity_poly.type
_entity_poly.pdbx_seq_one_letter_code
_entity_poly.pdbx_strand_id
1 'polypeptide(L)'
;MKAQLKMASFNRNLVLQTKNKLYLKPNKASVLICIYQNTDGKACFALMERADDNSVHSGQICLPGGKTEKLDYSNWSTAVRETEEEIGINKNDLSFVKELSSIYIPPSNFIVYPYIATYIKTPSFKIDKNEVKKVFNVSLKALLSEKSIVEIDIHNHFGCLIIILQSIHQYPLSCSMF
;
A
#
# COMPACT_ATOMS: atom_id res chain seq x y z
N MET A 1 -17.17 -5.36 -8.09
CA MET A 1 -17.04 -5.73 -9.53
C MET A 1 -16.88 -4.54 -10.47
N LYS A 2 -17.70 -3.47 -10.37
CA LYS A 2 -17.58 -2.27 -11.25
C LYS A 2 -16.28 -1.46 -11.08
N ALA A 3 -15.73 -1.35 -9.87
CA ALA A 3 -14.48 -0.63 -9.60
C ALA A 3 -13.26 -1.35 -10.21
N GLN A 4 -13.18 -2.67 -10.11
CA GLN A 4 -12.11 -3.44 -10.74
C GLN A 4 -12.11 -3.35 -12.27
N LEU A 5 -13.29 -3.28 -12.89
CA LEU A 5 -13.43 -3.09 -14.34
C LEU A 5 -12.95 -1.70 -14.79
N LYS A 6 -13.24 -0.64 -14.01
CA LYS A 6 -12.73 0.73 -14.28
C LYS A 6 -11.20 0.79 -14.13
N MET A 7 -10.62 0.16 -13.12
CA MET A 7 -9.16 0.10 -12.94
C MET A 7 -8.46 -0.67 -14.08
N ALA A 8 -9.02 -1.77 -14.54
CA ALA A 8 -8.46 -2.54 -15.64
C ALA A 8 -8.52 -1.77 -16.98
N SER A 9 -9.57 -1.00 -17.23
CA SER A 9 -9.70 -0.16 -18.43
C SER A 9 -8.75 1.05 -18.37
N PHE A 10 -8.56 1.65 -17.18
CA PHE A 10 -7.62 2.74 -16.95
C PHE A 10 -6.17 2.30 -17.20
N ASN A 11 -5.75 1.16 -16.66
CA ASN A 11 -4.42 0.60 -16.89
C ASN A 11 -4.15 0.31 -18.38
N ARG A 12 -5.13 -0.18 -19.10
CA ARG A 12 -5.00 -0.50 -20.52
C ARG A 12 -4.79 0.75 -21.38
N ASN A 13 -5.50 1.83 -21.09
CA ASN A 13 -5.36 3.10 -21.81
C ASN A 13 -4.05 3.82 -21.47
N LEU A 14 -3.57 3.74 -20.21
CA LEU A 14 -2.29 4.33 -19.82
C LEU A 14 -1.10 3.62 -20.49
N VAL A 15 -1.13 2.29 -20.55
CA VAL A 15 -0.10 1.51 -21.25
C VAL A 15 -0.03 1.87 -22.75
N LEU A 16 -1.17 2.20 -23.37
CA LEU A 16 -1.20 2.61 -24.78
C LEU A 16 -0.65 4.03 -25.00
N GLN A 17 -0.83 4.95 -24.05
CA GLN A 17 -0.33 6.34 -24.16
C GLN A 17 1.16 6.48 -23.82
N THR A 18 1.72 5.56 -23.04
CA THR A 18 3.14 5.59 -22.62
C THR A 18 4.07 4.81 -23.53
N LYS A 19 3.63 4.37 -24.71
CA LYS A 19 4.47 3.62 -25.66
C LYS A 19 5.83 4.27 -25.97
N ASN A 20 5.96 5.58 -25.80
CA ASN A 20 7.22 6.30 -26.01
C ASN A 20 8.16 6.36 -24.79
N LYS A 21 7.71 5.94 -23.58
CA LYS A 21 8.54 5.83 -22.35
C LYS A 21 8.94 4.39 -22.00
N LEU A 22 8.52 3.42 -22.78
CA LEU A 22 8.62 1.97 -22.51
C LEU A 22 10.02 1.36 -22.69
N TYR A 23 11.06 2.17 -22.86
CA TYR A 23 12.43 1.64 -23.01
C TYR A 23 13.17 1.37 -21.72
N LEU A 24 12.66 1.82 -20.57
CA LEU A 24 13.26 1.52 -19.27
C LEU A 24 12.44 0.45 -18.57
N LYS A 25 13.10 -0.67 -18.27
CA LYS A 25 12.50 -1.74 -17.46
C LYS A 25 11.99 -1.14 -16.13
N PRO A 26 10.69 -1.27 -15.82
CA PRO A 26 10.16 -0.66 -14.59
C PRO A 26 10.81 -1.28 -13.34
N ASN A 27 10.99 -0.45 -12.33
CA ASN A 27 11.36 -0.91 -11.01
C ASN A 27 10.22 -1.73 -10.42
N LYS A 28 10.55 -2.66 -9.52
CA LYS A 28 9.57 -3.48 -8.82
C LYS A 28 9.49 -3.05 -7.36
N ALA A 29 8.28 -3.01 -6.85
CA ALA A 29 8.01 -2.84 -5.43
C ALA A 29 6.90 -3.81 -5.01
N SER A 30 6.83 -4.13 -3.73
CA SER A 30 5.79 -5.00 -3.18
C SER A 30 5.26 -4.44 -1.89
N VAL A 31 3.95 -4.57 -1.66
CA VAL A 31 3.28 -4.07 -0.46
C VAL A 31 2.42 -5.16 0.17
N LEU A 32 2.21 -5.08 1.48
CA LEU A 32 1.49 -6.08 2.24
C LEU A 32 0.24 -5.50 2.92
N ILE A 33 -0.91 -6.08 2.62
CA ILE A 33 -2.13 -5.93 3.42
C ILE A 33 -2.08 -7.02 4.49
N CYS A 34 -1.51 -6.69 5.65
CA CYS A 34 -1.37 -7.60 6.78
C CYS A 34 -2.62 -7.54 7.64
N ILE A 35 -3.42 -8.61 7.62
CA ILE A 35 -4.68 -8.72 8.38
C ILE A 35 -4.42 -9.45 9.69
N TYR A 36 -4.88 -8.88 10.81
CA TYR A 36 -4.74 -9.43 12.16
C TYR A 36 -5.93 -9.07 13.04
N GLN A 37 -6.01 -9.67 14.22
CA GLN A 37 -6.94 -9.22 15.26
C GLN A 37 -6.24 -8.22 16.18
N ASN A 38 -6.89 -7.08 16.42
CA ASN A 38 -6.44 -6.13 17.44
C ASN A 38 -6.77 -6.63 18.86
N THR A 39 -6.40 -5.85 19.87
CA THR A 39 -6.66 -6.17 21.29
C THR A 39 -8.13 -6.34 21.64
N ASP A 40 -9.04 -5.74 20.85
CA ASP A 40 -10.48 -5.87 20.99
C ASP A 40 -11.05 -7.07 20.20
N GLY A 41 -10.22 -7.91 19.59
CA GLY A 41 -10.63 -9.02 18.74
C GLY A 41 -11.21 -8.63 17.39
N LYS A 42 -11.06 -7.35 16.99
CA LYS A 42 -11.56 -6.86 15.69
C LYS A 42 -10.53 -7.11 14.59
N ALA A 43 -11.00 -7.57 13.43
CA ALA A 43 -10.15 -7.70 12.25
C ALA A 43 -9.70 -6.32 11.74
N CYS A 44 -8.39 -6.13 11.71
CA CYS A 44 -7.74 -4.91 11.29
C CYS A 44 -6.62 -5.22 10.29
N PHE A 45 -6.13 -4.18 9.62
CA PHE A 45 -4.88 -4.23 8.87
C PHE A 45 -4.03 -2.99 9.18
N ALA A 46 -2.74 -3.08 8.92
CA ALA A 46 -1.80 -2.01 9.17
C ALA A 46 -1.73 -1.04 7.99
N LEU A 47 -1.83 0.25 8.27
CA LEU A 47 -1.28 1.32 7.46
C LEU A 47 -0.19 2.04 8.26
N MET A 48 0.74 2.67 7.56
CA MET A 48 1.79 3.45 8.20
C MET A 48 1.87 4.85 7.62
N GLU A 49 2.29 5.81 8.43
CA GLU A 49 2.71 7.14 8.02
C GLU A 49 4.22 7.13 7.87
N ARG A 50 4.72 7.52 6.70
CA ARG A 50 6.16 7.63 6.46
C ARG A 50 6.78 8.71 7.32
N ALA A 51 8.04 8.51 7.70
CA ALA A 51 8.81 9.50 8.45
C ALA A 51 8.98 10.82 7.65
N ASP A 52 9.23 11.89 8.39
CA ASP A 52 9.50 13.21 7.81
C ASP A 52 10.97 13.28 7.36
N ASP A 53 11.26 12.80 6.16
CA ASP A 53 12.62 12.67 5.59
C ASP A 53 12.92 13.69 4.47
N ASN A 54 12.07 14.70 4.29
CA ASN A 54 12.10 15.68 3.20
C ASN A 54 11.98 15.07 1.79
N SER A 55 11.60 13.81 1.68
CA SER A 55 11.28 13.20 0.39
C SER A 55 9.90 13.63 -0.08
N VAL A 56 9.64 13.40 -1.36
CA VAL A 56 8.33 13.62 -1.97
C VAL A 56 7.22 12.74 -1.38
N HIS A 57 7.58 11.70 -0.61
CA HIS A 57 6.67 10.77 0.06
C HIS A 57 6.58 10.97 1.57
N SER A 58 7.25 12.01 2.11
CA SER A 58 7.24 12.36 3.53
C SER A 58 5.82 12.56 4.04
N GLY A 59 5.48 11.94 5.18
CA GLY A 59 4.18 12.03 5.83
C GLY A 59 3.03 11.34 5.10
N GLN A 60 3.27 10.64 3.99
CA GLN A 60 2.20 9.90 3.28
C GLN A 60 1.79 8.65 4.05
N ILE A 61 0.48 8.35 3.97
CA ILE A 61 -0.07 7.10 4.51
C ILE A 61 -0.05 6.04 3.42
N CYS A 62 0.56 4.91 3.73
CA CYS A 62 0.73 3.80 2.80
C CYS A 62 0.61 2.43 3.50
N LEU A 63 0.54 1.38 2.68
CA LEU A 63 0.77 0.00 3.15
C LEU A 63 2.26 -0.19 3.44
N PRO A 64 2.64 -1.06 4.39
CA PRO A 64 4.01 -1.51 4.54
C PRO A 64 4.50 -2.15 3.24
N GLY A 65 5.73 -1.85 2.86
CA GLY A 65 6.33 -2.40 1.65
C GLY A 65 7.32 -1.45 0.98
N GLY A 66 8.07 -1.98 0.03
CA GLY A 66 9.12 -1.22 -0.61
C GLY A 66 9.66 -1.85 -1.87
N LYS A 67 10.82 -1.39 -2.30
CA LYS A 67 11.49 -1.78 -3.53
C LYS A 67 12.08 -3.18 -3.43
N THR A 68 11.93 -3.97 -4.50
CA THR A 68 12.59 -5.27 -4.60
C THR A 68 14.09 -5.11 -4.65
N GLU A 69 14.79 -5.83 -3.78
CA GLU A 69 16.24 -5.90 -3.72
C GLU A 69 16.79 -7.15 -4.39
N LYS A 70 18.12 -7.19 -4.61
CA LYS A 70 18.79 -8.31 -5.27
C LYS A 70 18.72 -9.63 -4.49
N LEU A 71 18.58 -9.56 -3.18
CA LEU A 71 18.50 -10.71 -2.29
C LEU A 71 17.08 -11.23 -2.10
N ASP A 72 16.09 -10.51 -2.59
CA ASP A 72 14.70 -10.95 -2.54
C ASP A 72 14.44 -12.07 -3.55
N TYR A 73 14.07 -13.25 -3.04
CA TYR A 73 13.79 -14.43 -3.89
C TYR A 73 12.50 -14.27 -4.74
N SER A 74 11.58 -13.40 -4.31
CA SER A 74 10.29 -13.18 -4.97
C SER A 74 9.71 -11.82 -4.56
N ASN A 75 8.68 -11.35 -5.27
CA ASN A 75 7.95 -10.14 -4.88
C ASN A 75 7.25 -10.33 -3.51
N TRP A 76 6.83 -11.56 -3.18
CA TRP A 76 6.30 -11.89 -1.86
C TRP A 76 7.35 -11.70 -0.77
N SER A 77 8.58 -12.19 -0.98
CA SER A 77 9.66 -12.02 0.00
C SER A 77 10.02 -10.56 0.22
N THR A 78 9.93 -9.72 -0.81
CA THR A 78 10.07 -8.27 -0.67
C THR A 78 9.00 -7.70 0.27
N ALA A 79 7.72 -8.00 0.03
CA ALA A 79 6.63 -7.48 0.85
C ALA A 79 6.76 -7.88 2.32
N VAL A 80 7.17 -9.12 2.57
CA VAL A 80 7.37 -9.66 3.92
C VAL A 80 8.56 -9.03 4.62
N ARG A 81 9.71 -8.90 3.93
CA ARG A 81 10.94 -8.29 4.47
C ARG A 81 10.67 -6.85 4.88
N GLU A 82 10.13 -6.05 3.96
CA GLU A 82 9.82 -4.64 4.21
C GLU A 82 8.85 -4.47 5.40
N THR A 83 7.81 -5.31 5.47
CA THR A 83 6.84 -5.27 6.58
C THR A 83 7.50 -5.61 7.92
N GLU A 84 8.47 -6.55 7.93
CA GLU A 84 9.25 -6.88 9.14
C GLU A 84 10.16 -5.72 9.53
N GLU A 85 10.86 -5.11 8.58
CA GLU A 85 11.79 -4.01 8.78
C GLU A 85 11.07 -2.73 9.23
N GLU A 86 10.03 -2.33 8.54
CA GLU A 86 9.32 -1.06 8.78
C GLU A 86 8.49 -1.06 10.07
N ILE A 87 7.73 -2.14 10.34
CA ILE A 87 6.75 -2.18 11.44
C ILE A 87 6.91 -3.34 12.41
N GLY A 88 7.94 -4.19 12.23
CA GLY A 88 8.32 -5.24 13.18
C GLY A 88 7.38 -6.43 13.23
N ILE A 89 6.63 -6.71 12.17
CA ILE A 89 5.81 -7.92 12.06
C ILE A 89 6.71 -9.10 11.70
N ASN A 90 6.77 -10.10 12.58
CA ASN A 90 7.61 -11.28 12.37
C ASN A 90 7.10 -12.10 11.17
N LYS A 91 7.96 -12.27 10.17
CA LYS A 91 7.65 -13.00 8.95
C LYS A 91 7.22 -14.46 9.17
N ASN A 92 7.72 -15.11 10.23
CA ASN A 92 7.39 -16.50 10.53
C ASN A 92 5.94 -16.69 11.02
N ASP A 93 5.29 -15.62 11.45
CA ASP A 93 3.91 -15.61 11.92
C ASP A 93 2.94 -15.12 10.83
N LEU A 94 3.44 -14.82 9.62
CA LEU A 94 2.64 -14.44 8.46
C LEU A 94 2.22 -15.67 7.66
N SER A 95 0.96 -15.71 7.27
CA SER A 95 0.42 -16.70 6.35
C SER A 95 -0.05 -16.02 5.07
N PHE A 96 0.53 -16.42 3.94
CA PHE A 96 0.12 -15.96 2.61
C PHE A 96 -1.34 -16.30 2.34
N VAL A 97 -2.11 -15.33 1.86
CA VAL A 97 -3.51 -15.54 1.46
C VAL A 97 -3.64 -15.39 -0.05
N LYS A 98 -3.19 -14.27 -0.61
CA LYS A 98 -3.41 -13.99 -2.04
C LYS A 98 -2.48 -12.89 -2.55
N GLU A 99 -2.08 -13.04 -3.80
CA GLU A 99 -1.54 -11.96 -4.63
C GLU A 99 -2.69 -11.21 -5.33
N LEU A 100 -2.67 -9.89 -5.31
CA LEU A 100 -3.61 -9.06 -6.04
C LEU A 100 -3.02 -8.65 -7.38
N SER A 101 -3.84 -8.04 -8.25
CA SER A 101 -3.37 -7.52 -9.52
C SER A 101 -2.30 -6.46 -9.33
N SER A 102 -1.18 -6.61 -10.04
CA SER A 102 -0.11 -5.61 -10.02
C SER A 102 -0.56 -4.27 -10.61
N ILE A 103 0.00 -3.19 -10.12
CA ILE A 103 -0.34 -1.82 -10.51
C ILE A 103 0.92 -1.15 -11.05
N TYR A 104 0.86 -0.65 -12.28
CA TYR A 104 1.92 0.18 -12.84
C TYR A 104 1.68 1.65 -12.50
N ILE A 105 2.71 2.32 -11.97
CA ILE A 105 2.69 3.73 -11.57
C ILE A 105 3.62 4.51 -12.52
N PRO A 106 3.07 5.15 -13.58
CA PRO A 106 3.86 5.78 -14.63
C PRO A 106 4.81 6.88 -14.15
N PRO A 107 4.42 7.78 -13.23
CA PRO A 107 5.31 8.87 -12.81
C PRO A 107 6.63 8.39 -12.22
N SER A 108 6.59 7.35 -11.39
CA SER A 108 7.76 6.77 -10.73
C SER A 108 8.37 5.59 -11.48
N ASN A 109 7.74 5.12 -12.56
CA ASN A 109 8.14 3.92 -13.32
C ASN A 109 8.27 2.68 -12.45
N PHE A 110 7.31 2.46 -11.53
CA PHE A 110 7.23 1.27 -10.70
C PHE A 110 6.08 0.35 -11.11
N ILE A 111 6.30 -0.97 -11.00
CA ILE A 111 5.24 -1.96 -10.90
C ILE A 111 5.17 -2.38 -9.44
N VAL A 112 4.00 -2.21 -8.82
CA VAL A 112 3.74 -2.60 -7.44
C VAL A 112 2.95 -3.89 -7.40
N TYR A 113 3.40 -4.86 -6.61
CA TYR A 113 2.78 -6.16 -6.39
C TYR A 113 2.15 -6.20 -4.99
N PRO A 114 0.82 -6.04 -4.87
CA PRO A 114 0.14 -6.09 -3.57
C PRO A 114 -0.15 -7.54 -3.17
N TYR A 115 0.08 -7.83 -1.90
CA TYR A 115 -0.20 -9.12 -1.29
C TYR A 115 -1.15 -8.98 -0.10
N ILE A 116 -1.93 -10.04 0.15
CA ILE A 116 -2.73 -10.19 1.37
C ILE A 116 -2.11 -11.33 2.18
N ALA A 117 -1.90 -11.07 3.47
CA ALA A 117 -1.50 -12.07 4.45
C ALA A 117 -2.33 -11.94 5.72
N THR A 118 -2.42 -13.02 6.46
CA THR A 118 -2.90 -13.01 7.85
C THR A 118 -1.71 -13.12 8.80
N TYR A 119 -1.80 -12.40 9.92
CA TYR A 119 -0.86 -12.51 11.02
C TYR A 119 -1.56 -13.14 12.22
N ILE A 120 -1.02 -14.25 12.71
CA ILE A 120 -1.71 -15.10 13.70
C ILE A 120 -1.81 -14.46 15.09
N LYS A 121 -0.98 -13.47 15.39
CA LYS A 121 -0.89 -12.80 16.69
C LYS A 121 -1.52 -11.41 16.63
N THR A 122 -1.84 -10.84 17.78
CA THR A 122 -2.07 -9.39 17.89
C THR A 122 -0.70 -8.71 17.79
N PRO A 123 -0.47 -7.81 16.82
CA PRO A 123 0.84 -7.23 16.61
C PRO A 123 1.23 -6.27 17.73
N SER A 124 2.49 -6.35 18.15
CA SER A 124 3.17 -5.32 18.93
C SER A 124 4.17 -4.64 17.99
N PHE A 125 3.75 -3.54 17.37
CA PHE A 125 4.54 -2.88 16.34
C PHE A 125 5.87 -2.35 16.91
N LYS A 126 6.96 -2.67 16.21
CA LYS A 126 8.29 -2.12 16.46
C LYS A 126 8.70 -1.37 15.19
N ILE A 127 8.41 -0.08 15.17
CA ILE A 127 8.64 0.76 13.99
C ILE A 127 10.11 1.14 13.84
N ASP A 128 10.61 1.12 12.62
CA ASP A 128 11.84 1.85 12.29
C ASP A 128 11.52 3.35 12.20
N LYS A 129 12.01 4.12 13.14
CA LYS A 129 11.74 5.56 13.23
C LYS A 129 12.36 6.38 12.09
N ASN A 130 13.30 5.80 11.34
CA ASN A 130 13.88 6.47 10.18
C ASN A 130 12.93 6.42 8.97
N GLU A 131 12.06 5.41 8.91
CA GLU A 131 11.17 5.19 7.77
C GLU A 131 9.69 5.36 8.12
N VAL A 132 9.31 5.10 9.38
CA VAL A 132 7.92 5.07 9.84
C VAL A 132 7.73 6.00 11.03
N LYS A 133 6.85 6.99 10.88
CA LYS A 133 6.45 7.90 11.95
C LYS A 133 5.41 7.27 12.86
N LYS A 134 4.45 6.56 12.27
CA LYS A 134 3.32 5.98 13.01
C LYS A 134 2.67 4.82 12.25
N VAL A 135 2.10 3.86 12.99
CA VAL A 135 1.26 2.79 12.45
C VAL A 135 -0.19 3.00 12.87
N PHE A 136 -1.12 2.75 11.97
CA PHE A 136 -2.56 2.82 12.19
C PHE A 136 -3.17 1.42 12.08
N ASN A 137 -4.00 1.08 13.07
CA ASN A 137 -4.85 -0.11 13.03
C ASN A 137 -6.16 0.25 12.32
N VAL A 138 -6.31 -0.15 11.08
CA VAL A 138 -7.50 0.17 10.29
C VAL A 138 -8.46 -1.01 10.30
N SER A 139 -9.71 -0.76 10.71
CA SER A 139 -10.73 -1.81 10.74
C SER A 139 -11.04 -2.31 9.34
N LEU A 140 -10.95 -3.63 9.13
CA LEU A 140 -11.31 -4.25 7.87
C LEU A 140 -12.80 -4.01 7.53
N LYS A 141 -13.67 -3.99 8.54
CA LYS A 141 -15.09 -3.65 8.37
C LYS A 141 -15.27 -2.21 7.84
N ALA A 142 -14.46 -1.26 8.31
CA ALA A 142 -14.49 0.11 7.81
C ALA A 142 -14.04 0.18 6.35
N LEU A 143 -12.97 -0.52 5.98
CA LEU A 143 -12.49 -0.59 4.60
C LEU A 143 -13.54 -1.14 3.62
N LEU A 144 -14.29 -2.15 4.04
CA LEU A 144 -15.30 -2.81 3.21
C LEU A 144 -16.65 -2.05 3.18
N SER A 145 -16.78 -0.97 3.94
CA SER A 145 -17.99 -0.12 3.93
C SER A 145 -18.04 0.74 2.68
N GLU A 146 -19.20 0.81 2.03
CA GLU A 146 -19.40 1.71 0.86
C GLU A 146 -19.15 3.18 1.20
N LYS A 147 -19.34 3.57 2.47
CA LYS A 147 -19.06 4.93 2.97
C LYS A 147 -17.57 5.28 3.00
N SER A 148 -16.68 4.28 2.87
CA SER A 148 -15.23 4.46 2.87
C SER A 148 -14.67 4.75 1.47
N ILE A 149 -15.51 4.67 0.44
CA ILE A 149 -15.12 4.96 -0.94
C ILE A 149 -15.50 6.41 -1.23
N VAL A 150 -14.51 7.25 -1.41
CA VAL A 150 -14.69 8.65 -1.83
C VAL A 150 -14.14 8.78 -3.25
N GLU A 151 -14.98 9.22 -4.20
CA GLU A 151 -14.51 9.64 -5.51
C GLU A 151 -13.97 11.07 -5.37
N ILE A 152 -12.67 11.25 -5.66
CA ILE A 152 -12.04 12.56 -5.72
C ILE A 152 -11.80 12.89 -7.19
N ASP A 153 -12.34 14.00 -7.64
CA ASP A 153 -12.07 14.53 -8.97
C ASP A 153 -10.72 15.26 -8.95
N ILE A 154 -9.73 14.64 -9.61
CA ILE A 154 -8.38 15.18 -9.65
C ILE A 154 -8.21 15.92 -10.97
N HIS A 155 -8.43 17.23 -10.96
CA HIS A 155 -8.14 18.08 -12.08
C HIS A 155 -6.61 18.16 -12.25
N ASN A 156 -6.12 17.66 -13.40
CA ASN A 156 -4.76 17.80 -13.94
C ASN A 156 -3.63 16.87 -13.47
N HIS A 157 -3.86 15.77 -12.75
CA HIS A 157 -2.80 14.79 -12.52
C HIS A 157 -3.28 13.35 -12.71
N PHE A 158 -2.41 12.51 -13.30
CA PHE A 158 -2.66 11.10 -13.57
C PHE A 158 -3.07 10.36 -12.30
N GLY A 159 -4.25 9.74 -12.35
CA GLY A 159 -4.95 9.20 -11.20
C GLY A 159 -4.14 8.24 -10.35
N CYS A 160 -4.05 8.55 -9.08
CA CYS A 160 -3.74 7.61 -8.02
C CYS A 160 -5.07 7.17 -7.39
N LEU A 161 -5.27 5.86 -7.20
CA LEU A 161 -6.42 5.35 -6.46
C LEU A 161 -6.20 5.66 -4.98
N ILE A 162 -6.83 6.72 -4.50
CA ILE A 162 -6.84 7.03 -3.07
C ILE A 162 -8.04 6.30 -2.48
N ILE A 163 -7.77 5.25 -1.70
CA ILE A 163 -8.76 4.74 -0.76
C ILE A 163 -8.69 5.66 0.46
N ILE A 164 -9.53 6.68 0.47
CA ILE A 164 -9.68 7.53 1.64
C ILE A 164 -10.56 6.79 2.62
N LEU A 165 -9.95 6.32 3.69
CA LEU A 165 -10.67 5.77 4.83
C LEU A 165 -11.25 6.94 5.63
N GLN A 166 -12.49 7.30 5.37
CA GLN A 166 -13.22 8.34 6.10
C GLN A 166 -13.29 8.11 7.61
N SER A 167 -13.01 6.89 8.06
CA SER A 167 -12.94 6.54 9.49
C SER A 167 -11.70 7.07 10.23
N ILE A 168 -10.75 7.69 9.52
CA ILE A 168 -9.62 8.39 10.14
C ILE A 168 -9.96 9.89 10.31
N HIS A 169 -11.17 10.19 10.76
CA HIS A 169 -11.72 11.56 10.90
C HIS A 169 -10.96 12.48 11.88
N GLN A 170 -9.86 12.03 12.47
CA GLN A 170 -9.05 12.83 13.40
C GLN A 170 -7.75 13.39 12.81
N TYR A 171 -7.42 13.07 11.55
CA TYR A 171 -6.16 13.53 10.96
C TYR A 171 -6.41 14.15 9.58
N PRO A 172 -5.95 15.39 9.35
CA PRO A 172 -5.99 15.99 8.02
C PRO A 172 -5.06 15.18 7.12
N LEU A 173 -5.64 14.47 6.16
CA LEU A 173 -4.89 13.84 5.09
C LEU A 173 -4.36 14.95 4.19
N SER A 174 -3.13 15.39 4.41
CA SER A 174 -2.42 16.16 3.41
C SER A 174 -2.00 15.21 2.29
N CYS A 175 -2.88 15.04 1.32
CA CYS A 175 -2.55 14.31 0.11
C CYS A 175 -1.84 15.27 -0.84
N SER A 176 -0.52 15.39 -0.72
CA SER A 176 0.30 15.95 -1.78
C SER A 176 0.50 14.87 -2.82
N MET A 177 -0.28 14.94 -3.90
CA MET A 177 -0.08 14.10 -5.07
C MET A 177 0.91 14.74 -6.02
N PHE A 178 1.75 13.91 -6.62
CA PHE A 178 2.71 14.19 -7.67
C PHE A 178 2.06 14.31 -9.03
#